data_2b1fd10c4cf63551d5321242eeed0de4
#
_entry.id   2b1fd10c4cf63551d5321242eeed0de4
#
_cell.length_a   1.000
_cell.length_b   1.000
_cell.length_c   1.000
_cell.angle_alpha   90.00
_cell.angle_beta   90.00
_cell.angle_gamma   90.00
#
_symmetry.space_group_name_H-M   'P 1'
#
loop_
_entity.id
_entity.type
_entity.pdbx_description
1 polymer ?
#
loop_
_entity_poly.entity_id
_entity_poly.type
_entity_poly.pdbx_seq_one_letter_code
_entity_poly.pdbx_strand_id
1 'polypeptide(L)'
;ALVISLDGDGSTTYMIVVASMLPLYRRLKMNALSMTCLAMLASGVMNLTPWGGPTARAASALHVDAGDIFVPLVPVMGVAIVAILILAFCLGLRERRRLGVLSLPDGASLHAGYDEDGPKNLPEIEVDQDLRRPKLLWVNAGLTLALMVSLVMGVLPLPVLFMIAFAIALVINYPDLAEQRRRVAQHAGNVLSVVSLIFAAGIFTGILSGTGMVEAMSRSLLAVIPDAMGPYLAGITALVSLPFTFFMSNDAFYFGVLPILSEAAQGYGISPVEMARASLIGQPVHLLSPLVPSTYLLVGLAGVDFGDHQRYSLKWATMVCLVMLAAALAFGLFPLVGRIG
;
A
#
# COMPACT_ATOMS: atom_id res chain seq x y z
N ALA A 1 3.80 7.26 10.28
CA ALA A 1 3.44 6.19 9.35
C ALA A 1 3.16 6.75 7.94
N LEU A 2 2.15 7.60 7.74
CA LEU A 2 1.75 8.10 6.41
C LEU A 2 2.89 8.67 5.58
N VAL A 3 3.75 9.51 6.17
CA VAL A 3 4.91 10.10 5.47
C VAL A 3 5.98 9.06 5.14
N ILE A 4 6.21 8.12 6.05
CA ILE A 4 7.22 7.07 5.84
C ILE A 4 6.75 6.09 4.76
N SER A 5 5.45 5.75 4.76
CA SER A 5 4.86 4.82 3.78
C SER A 5 4.80 5.37 2.35
N LEU A 6 5.24 6.59 2.10
CA LEU A 6 5.36 7.14 0.73
C LEU A 6 6.36 6.35 -0.13
N ASP A 7 7.27 5.61 0.46
CA ASP A 7 8.21 4.74 -0.27
C ASP A 7 7.54 3.48 -0.86
N GLY A 8 6.32 3.16 -0.41
CA GLY A 8 5.56 1.99 -0.85
C GLY A 8 6.01 0.67 -0.19
N ASP A 9 6.97 0.71 0.77
CA ASP A 9 7.41 -0.48 1.51
C ASP A 9 6.84 -0.51 2.94
N GLY A 10 6.04 -1.54 3.22
CA GLY A 10 5.47 -1.75 4.54
C GLY A 10 6.53 -2.09 5.59
N SER A 11 7.57 -2.85 5.23
CA SER A 11 8.59 -3.31 6.17
C SER A 11 9.39 -2.16 6.73
N THR A 12 9.89 -1.28 5.88
CA THR A 12 10.62 -0.05 6.28
C THR A 12 9.74 0.85 7.15
N THR A 13 8.49 1.06 6.74
CA THR A 13 7.53 1.83 7.52
C THR A 13 7.35 1.26 8.92
N TYR A 14 7.16 -0.05 9.04
CA TYR A 14 6.90 -0.69 10.33
C TYR A 14 8.12 -0.64 11.25
N MET A 15 9.32 -0.88 10.72
CA MET A 15 10.55 -0.77 11.51
C MET A 15 10.69 0.64 12.11
N ILE A 16 10.56 1.69 11.30
CA ILE A 16 10.73 3.06 11.75
C ILE A 16 9.63 3.49 12.72
N VAL A 17 8.36 3.17 12.41
CA VAL A 17 7.22 3.57 13.25
C VAL A 17 7.26 2.86 14.59
N VAL A 18 7.52 1.55 14.61
CA VAL A 18 7.57 0.78 15.85
C VAL A 18 8.75 1.22 16.70
N ALA A 19 9.96 1.35 16.12
CA ALA A 19 11.13 1.79 16.84
C ALA A 19 10.94 3.17 17.49
N SER A 20 10.25 4.10 16.80
CA SER A 20 10.04 5.47 17.30
C SER A 20 8.84 5.59 18.26
N MET A 21 7.76 4.84 18.06
CA MET A 21 6.52 5.04 18.80
C MET A 21 6.30 4.03 19.93
N LEU A 22 6.80 2.79 19.81
CA LEU A 22 6.58 1.76 20.82
C LEU A 22 7.09 2.13 22.21
N PRO A 23 8.29 2.73 22.38
CA PRO A 23 8.74 3.18 23.70
C PRO A 23 7.77 4.17 24.35
N LEU A 24 7.24 5.12 23.55
CA LEU A 24 6.25 6.08 24.01
C LEU A 24 4.94 5.39 24.43
N TYR A 25 4.44 4.45 23.63
CA TYR A 25 3.23 3.69 23.92
C TYR A 25 3.36 2.86 25.20
N ARG A 26 4.52 2.21 25.41
CA ARG A 26 4.82 1.45 26.64
C ARG A 26 4.87 2.36 27.85
N ARG A 27 5.61 3.48 27.76
CA ARG A 27 5.74 4.46 28.84
C ARG A 27 4.40 5.06 29.25
N LEU A 28 3.53 5.35 28.30
CA LEU A 28 2.19 5.88 28.54
C LEU A 28 1.16 4.77 28.80
N LYS A 29 1.55 3.50 28.85
CA LYS A 29 0.65 2.32 29.01
C LYS A 29 -0.50 2.30 27.99
N MET A 30 -0.25 2.84 26.79
CA MET A 30 -1.19 2.83 25.68
C MET A 30 -1.24 1.46 25.01
N ASN A 31 -2.38 1.15 24.37
CA ASN A 31 -2.55 -0.12 23.69
C ASN A 31 -1.73 -0.19 22.40
N ALA A 32 -0.73 -1.09 22.34
CA ALA A 32 0.12 -1.29 21.18
C ALA A 32 -0.67 -1.74 19.91
N LEU A 33 -1.82 -2.43 20.10
CA LEU A 33 -2.70 -2.79 18.97
C LEU A 33 -3.25 -1.57 18.22
N SER A 34 -3.46 -0.45 18.92
CA SER A 34 -3.87 0.80 18.27
C SER A 34 -2.76 1.36 17.38
N MET A 35 -1.51 1.29 17.84
CA MET A 35 -0.35 1.72 17.06
C MET A 35 -0.15 0.86 15.81
N THR A 36 -0.17 -0.47 15.97
CA THR A 36 0.02 -1.40 14.85
C THR A 36 -1.11 -1.29 13.83
N CYS A 37 -2.36 -1.14 14.29
CA CYS A 37 -3.51 -0.89 13.43
C CYS A 37 -3.34 0.38 12.59
N LEU A 38 -3.00 1.51 13.19
CA LEU A 38 -2.82 2.79 12.48
C LEU A 38 -1.62 2.76 11.53
N ALA A 39 -0.52 2.10 11.90
CA ALA A 39 0.63 1.93 11.03
C ALA A 39 0.27 1.10 9.79
N MET A 40 -0.43 -0.02 9.98
CA MET A 40 -0.90 -0.90 8.92
C MET A 40 -1.90 -0.20 7.99
N LEU A 41 -2.89 0.54 8.53
CA LEU A 41 -3.85 1.29 7.71
C LEU A 41 -3.17 2.37 6.87
N ALA A 42 -2.20 3.09 7.45
CA ALA A 42 -1.41 4.07 6.72
C ALA A 42 -0.67 3.44 5.55
N SER A 43 0.02 2.30 5.78
CA SER A 43 0.70 1.56 4.71
C SER A 43 -0.28 1.03 3.67
N GLY A 44 -1.46 0.54 4.08
CA GLY A 44 -2.46 0.01 3.16
C GLY A 44 -3.01 1.04 2.18
N VAL A 45 -3.20 2.29 2.62
CA VAL A 45 -3.61 3.39 1.75
C VAL A 45 -2.44 3.89 0.90
N MET A 46 -1.26 4.05 1.48
CA MET A 46 -0.09 4.55 0.74
C MET A 46 0.48 3.54 -0.26
N ASN A 47 0.18 2.25 -0.11
CA ASN A 47 0.55 1.20 -1.06
C ASN A 47 -0.20 1.30 -2.42
N LEU A 48 -1.16 2.22 -2.53
CA LEU A 48 -1.87 2.53 -3.78
C LEU A 48 -1.10 3.48 -4.70
N THR A 49 0.07 3.97 -4.29
CA THR A 49 0.96 4.78 -5.14
C THR A 49 1.38 4.02 -6.40
N PRO A 50 1.78 4.71 -7.48
CA PRO A 50 2.10 4.05 -8.76
C PRO A 50 3.24 3.03 -8.68
N TRP A 51 4.15 3.22 -7.74
CA TRP A 51 5.24 2.28 -7.41
C TRP A 51 4.84 1.25 -6.35
N GLY A 52 3.64 1.38 -5.78
CA GLY A 52 3.09 0.39 -4.86
C GLY A 52 2.84 -0.95 -5.55
N GLY A 53 3.13 -2.03 -4.84
CA GLY A 53 3.01 -3.38 -5.38
C GLY A 53 1.66 -3.70 -6.02
N PRO A 54 0.52 -3.39 -5.39
CA PRO A 54 -0.80 -3.65 -5.96
C PRO A 54 -1.08 -2.89 -7.26
N THR A 55 -0.76 -1.60 -7.30
CA THR A 55 -1.00 -0.76 -8.48
C THR A 55 -0.16 -1.23 -9.66
N ALA A 56 1.11 -1.54 -9.45
CA ALA A 56 1.98 -2.09 -10.48
C ALA A 56 1.49 -3.43 -11.03
N ARG A 57 0.95 -4.31 -10.16
CA ARG A 57 0.36 -5.60 -10.57
C ARG A 57 -0.90 -5.43 -11.38
N ALA A 58 -1.83 -4.57 -10.92
CA ALA A 58 -3.07 -4.29 -11.64
C ALA A 58 -2.78 -3.70 -13.03
N ALA A 59 -1.84 -2.74 -13.11
CA ALA A 59 -1.41 -2.15 -14.36
C ALA A 59 -0.80 -3.19 -15.32
N SER A 60 0.08 -4.05 -14.81
CA SER A 60 0.72 -5.11 -15.59
C SER A 60 -0.29 -6.17 -16.05
N ALA A 61 -1.20 -6.60 -15.17
CA ALA A 61 -2.17 -7.66 -15.45
C ALA A 61 -3.22 -7.25 -16.49
N LEU A 62 -3.60 -5.98 -16.51
CA LEU A 62 -4.62 -5.45 -17.42
C LEU A 62 -4.04 -4.64 -18.59
N HIS A 63 -2.71 -4.57 -18.70
CA HIS A 63 -2.00 -3.82 -19.73
C HIS A 63 -2.42 -2.34 -19.82
N VAL A 64 -2.59 -1.69 -18.66
CA VAL A 64 -2.97 -0.28 -18.54
C VAL A 64 -1.88 0.55 -17.91
N ASP A 65 -1.89 1.86 -18.10
CA ASP A 65 -0.91 2.75 -17.49
C ASP A 65 -1.18 2.91 -15.98
N ALA A 66 -0.12 2.83 -15.17
CA ALA A 66 -0.22 3.00 -13.72
C ALA A 66 -0.63 4.43 -13.33
N GLY A 67 -0.32 5.44 -14.15
CA GLY A 67 -0.74 6.81 -13.97
C GLY A 67 -2.25 6.97 -14.14
N ASP A 68 -2.84 6.29 -15.13
CA ASP A 68 -4.29 6.30 -15.35
C ASP A 68 -5.05 5.66 -14.18
N ILE A 69 -4.45 4.69 -13.51
CA ILE A 69 -5.01 4.11 -12.29
C ILE A 69 -4.87 5.11 -11.13
N PHE A 70 -3.65 5.62 -10.91
CA PHE A 70 -3.29 6.36 -9.70
C PHE A 70 -3.86 7.77 -9.63
N VAL A 71 -3.73 8.56 -10.70
CA VAL A 71 -4.10 10.00 -10.64
C VAL A 71 -5.54 10.21 -10.18
N PRO A 72 -6.54 9.47 -10.71
CA PRO A 72 -7.91 9.58 -10.20
C PRO A 72 -8.09 9.01 -8.77
N LEU A 73 -7.21 8.12 -8.28
CA LEU A 73 -7.26 7.61 -6.91
C LEU A 73 -6.77 8.61 -5.86
N VAL A 74 -5.99 9.64 -6.25
CA VAL A 74 -5.44 10.63 -5.31
C VAL A 74 -6.50 11.25 -4.38
N PRO A 75 -7.65 11.75 -4.87
CA PRO A 75 -8.70 12.28 -3.98
C PRO A 75 -9.28 11.20 -3.04
N VAL A 76 -9.43 9.95 -3.49
CA VAL A 76 -9.90 8.84 -2.65
C VAL A 76 -8.88 8.54 -1.54
N MET A 77 -7.59 8.51 -1.88
CA MET A 77 -6.52 8.38 -0.89
C MET A 77 -6.54 9.54 0.13
N GLY A 78 -6.79 10.77 -0.33
CA GLY A 78 -6.96 11.92 0.53
C GLY A 78 -8.10 11.74 1.55
N VAL A 79 -9.25 11.26 1.10
CA VAL A 79 -10.40 10.93 1.98
C VAL A 79 -10.02 9.81 2.96
N ALA A 80 -9.34 8.75 2.51
CA ALA A 80 -8.89 7.66 3.36
C ALA A 80 -7.87 8.13 4.42
N ILE A 81 -6.94 9.00 4.05
CA ILE A 81 -5.99 9.61 4.99
C ILE A 81 -6.72 10.41 6.08
N VAL A 82 -7.69 11.25 5.69
CA VAL A 82 -8.51 11.99 6.65
C VAL A 82 -9.27 11.03 7.57
N ALA A 83 -9.85 9.95 7.04
CA ALA A 83 -10.54 8.93 7.84
C ALA A 83 -9.59 8.26 8.84
N ILE A 84 -8.36 7.94 8.44
CA ILE A 84 -7.33 7.38 9.33
C ILE A 84 -6.91 8.38 10.41
N LEU A 85 -6.79 9.66 10.09
CA LEU A 85 -6.48 10.71 11.07
C LEU A 85 -7.61 10.90 12.09
N ILE A 86 -8.87 10.88 11.63
CA ILE A 86 -10.04 10.90 12.51
C ILE A 86 -10.05 9.65 13.41
N LEU A 87 -9.79 8.47 12.84
CA LEU A 87 -9.69 7.24 13.61
C LEU A 87 -8.58 7.33 14.66
N ALA A 88 -7.39 7.83 14.29
CA ALA A 88 -6.27 8.02 15.22
C ALA A 88 -6.66 8.95 16.38
N PHE A 89 -7.36 10.04 16.09
CA PHE A 89 -7.87 10.97 17.09
C PHE A 89 -8.91 10.29 18.02
N CYS A 90 -9.86 9.55 17.45
CA CYS A 90 -10.87 8.82 18.23
C CYS A 90 -10.25 7.75 19.13
N LEU A 91 -9.27 6.98 18.61
CA LEU A 91 -8.54 5.98 19.40
C LEU A 91 -7.71 6.66 20.50
N GLY A 92 -7.08 7.80 20.22
CA GLY A 92 -6.37 8.61 21.20
C GLY A 92 -7.29 9.12 22.32
N LEU A 93 -8.49 9.63 21.99
CA LEU A 93 -9.48 10.02 22.99
C LEU A 93 -9.95 8.83 23.84
N ARG A 94 -10.13 7.66 23.24
CA ARG A 94 -10.49 6.43 23.95
C ARG A 94 -9.38 6.02 24.92
N GLU A 95 -8.12 6.08 24.50
CA GLU A 95 -6.98 5.79 25.36
C GLU A 95 -6.88 6.81 26.52
N ARG A 96 -7.06 8.10 26.24
CA ARG A 96 -7.09 9.15 27.26
C ARG A 96 -8.17 8.91 28.30
N ARG A 97 -9.37 8.46 27.88
CA ARG A 97 -10.47 8.11 28.83
C ARG A 97 -10.14 6.86 29.62
N ARG A 98 -9.45 5.87 29.03
CA ARG A 98 -9.06 4.63 29.68
C ARG A 98 -7.98 4.85 30.74
N LEU A 99 -7.00 5.70 30.44
CA LEU A 99 -5.81 5.90 31.26
C LEU A 99 -5.97 7.02 32.31
N GLY A 100 -6.93 7.93 32.11
CA GLY A 100 -7.12 9.08 32.99
C GLY A 100 -5.96 10.10 32.92
N VAL A 101 -5.71 10.79 34.02
CA VAL A 101 -4.58 11.71 34.14
C VAL A 101 -3.35 10.89 34.55
N LEU A 102 -2.38 10.79 33.67
CA LEU A 102 -1.10 10.14 33.97
C LEU A 102 -0.21 11.14 34.69
N SER A 103 0.15 10.85 35.95
CA SER A 103 1.27 11.50 36.61
C SER A 103 2.55 10.84 36.13
N LEU A 104 3.34 11.55 35.35
CA LEU A 104 4.70 11.11 35.01
C LEU A 104 5.61 11.42 36.22
N PRO A 105 6.48 10.49 36.63
CA PRO A 105 7.45 10.76 37.69
C PRO A 105 8.30 11.98 37.31
N ASP A 106 8.46 12.92 38.25
CA ASP A 106 9.36 14.05 38.07
C ASP A 106 10.80 13.56 37.76
N GLY A 107 11.40 14.07 36.68
CA GLY A 107 12.76 13.69 36.27
C GLY A 107 12.86 12.59 35.19
N ALA A 108 11.76 12.11 34.66
CA ALA A 108 11.79 11.13 33.56
C ALA A 108 12.27 11.81 32.26
N SER A 109 13.60 11.75 32.00
CA SER A 109 14.18 12.18 30.72
C SER A 109 13.63 11.35 29.56
N LEU A 110 13.50 11.95 28.39
CA LEU A 110 13.08 11.26 27.14
C LEU A 110 13.98 10.06 26.78
N HIS A 111 15.17 9.97 27.37
CA HIS A 111 16.16 8.91 27.15
C HIS A 111 16.07 7.74 28.15
N ALA A 112 15.24 7.81 29.20
CA ALA A 112 15.12 6.77 30.23
C ALA A 112 14.16 5.62 29.87
N GLY A 113 13.88 5.39 28.62
CA GLY A 113 12.92 4.36 28.13
C GLY A 113 13.55 3.12 27.52
N TYR A 114 14.86 2.96 27.60
CA TYR A 114 15.54 1.70 27.31
C TYR A 114 15.70 0.90 28.60
N ASP A 115 14.60 0.38 29.13
CA ASP A 115 14.69 -0.66 30.15
C ASP A 115 15.30 -1.92 29.54
N GLU A 116 16.16 -2.60 30.31
CA GLU A 116 16.87 -3.84 29.89
C GLU A 116 15.94 -4.99 29.46
N ASP A 117 14.64 -4.88 29.68
CA ASP A 117 13.58 -5.82 29.28
C ASP A 117 12.85 -5.46 27.97
N GLY A 118 13.32 -4.47 27.21
CA GLY A 118 12.88 -4.25 25.83
C GLY A 118 13.16 -5.49 24.97
N PRO A 119 12.41 -5.72 23.86
CA PRO A 119 12.73 -6.83 22.97
C PRO A 119 14.18 -6.69 22.52
N LYS A 120 15.04 -7.58 22.99
CA LYS A 120 16.48 -7.66 22.68
C LYS A 120 16.78 -7.88 21.20
N ASN A 121 15.73 -7.94 20.37
CA ASN A 121 15.76 -8.23 18.94
C ASN A 121 15.13 -7.11 18.07
N LEU A 122 15.04 -5.86 18.57
CA LEU A 122 14.87 -4.77 17.60
C LEU A 122 16.14 -4.78 16.75
N PRO A 123 16.05 -5.01 15.44
CA PRO A 123 17.22 -4.81 14.60
C PRO A 123 17.68 -3.37 14.86
N GLU A 124 18.88 -3.20 15.41
CA GLU A 124 19.53 -1.91 15.37
C GLU A 124 19.52 -1.51 13.91
N ILE A 125 18.71 -0.50 13.58
CA ILE A 125 18.85 0.13 12.28
C ILE A 125 20.22 0.80 12.38
N GLU A 126 21.27 0.08 11.97
CA GLU A 126 22.56 0.69 11.72
C GLU A 126 22.33 1.76 10.66
N VAL A 127 22.00 2.95 11.13
CA VAL A 127 21.93 4.11 10.27
C VAL A 127 23.37 4.43 9.90
N ASP A 128 23.77 3.93 8.74
CA ASP A 128 25.06 4.25 8.15
C ASP A 128 25.19 5.79 8.11
N GLN A 129 25.99 6.34 9.03
CA GLN A 129 26.17 7.77 9.18
C GLN A 129 26.71 8.40 7.89
N ASP A 130 27.46 7.63 7.09
CA ASP A 130 28.02 8.06 5.81
C ASP A 130 26.94 8.26 4.74
N LEU A 131 25.73 7.72 4.95
CA LEU A 131 24.58 7.91 4.05
C LEU A 131 23.77 9.18 4.35
N ARG A 132 23.99 9.80 5.52
CA ARG A 132 23.28 11.02 5.85
C ARG A 132 23.76 12.19 5.00
N ARG A 133 22.83 12.81 4.28
CA ARG A 133 23.05 13.97 3.41
C ARG A 133 22.21 15.16 3.88
N PRO A 134 22.41 15.69 5.13
CA PRO A 134 21.54 16.74 5.68
C PRO A 134 21.54 18.01 4.83
N LYS A 135 22.67 18.32 4.17
CA LYS A 135 22.79 19.48 3.27
C LYS A 135 21.96 19.34 1.98
N LEU A 136 21.68 18.11 1.55
CA LEU A 136 20.91 17.82 0.36
C LEU A 136 19.42 17.53 0.66
N LEU A 137 19.00 17.61 1.92
CA LEU A 137 17.63 17.33 2.33
C LEU A 137 16.60 18.11 1.52
N TRP A 138 16.79 19.41 1.41
CA TRP A 138 15.88 20.30 0.67
C TRP A 138 15.92 20.07 -0.84
N VAL A 139 17.08 19.70 -1.39
CA VAL A 139 17.24 19.37 -2.81
C VAL A 139 16.50 18.08 -3.11
N ASN A 140 16.65 17.05 -2.27
CA ASN A 140 15.95 15.78 -2.43
C ASN A 140 14.45 15.93 -2.21
N ALA A 141 14.02 16.73 -1.24
CA ALA A 141 12.60 17.05 -1.04
C ALA A 141 12.01 17.78 -2.26
N GLY A 142 12.73 18.74 -2.82
CA GLY A 142 12.34 19.45 -4.04
C GLY A 142 12.24 18.51 -5.25
N LEU A 143 13.21 17.61 -5.42
CA LEU A 143 13.20 16.60 -6.49
C LEU A 143 12.00 15.65 -6.36
N THR A 144 11.72 15.17 -5.13
CA THR A 144 10.56 14.31 -4.87
C THR A 144 9.25 15.05 -5.16
N LEU A 145 9.13 16.31 -4.72
CA LEU A 145 7.94 17.12 -4.99
C LEU A 145 7.76 17.36 -6.50
N ALA A 146 8.84 17.70 -7.20
CA ALA A 146 8.80 17.89 -8.66
C ALA A 146 8.37 16.62 -9.39
N LEU A 147 8.88 15.45 -8.97
CA LEU A 147 8.46 14.15 -9.50
C LEU A 147 6.96 13.91 -9.27
N MET A 148 6.46 14.16 -8.05
CA MET A 148 5.05 14.00 -7.72
C MET A 148 4.14 14.91 -8.55
N VAL A 149 4.51 16.19 -8.66
CA VAL A 149 3.76 17.16 -9.47
C VAL A 149 3.76 16.75 -10.94
N SER A 150 4.94 16.39 -11.49
CA SER A 150 5.05 15.96 -12.90
C SER A 150 4.23 14.70 -13.19
N LEU A 151 4.15 13.78 -12.22
CA LEU A 151 3.34 12.58 -12.32
C LEU A 151 1.84 12.93 -12.39
N VAL A 152 1.36 13.76 -11.44
CA VAL A 152 -0.06 14.16 -11.40
C VAL A 152 -0.44 14.98 -12.63
N MET A 153 0.48 15.79 -13.15
CA MET A 153 0.27 16.56 -14.38
C MET A 153 0.35 15.72 -15.67
N GLY A 154 0.79 14.46 -15.59
CA GLY A 154 0.94 13.60 -16.77
C GLY A 154 1.96 14.11 -17.80
N VAL A 155 3.02 14.78 -17.34
CA VAL A 155 4.01 15.44 -18.23
C VAL A 155 4.74 14.42 -19.11
N LEU A 156 5.05 13.24 -18.54
CA LEU A 156 5.72 12.12 -19.22
C LEU A 156 5.20 10.79 -18.67
N PRO A 157 5.36 9.69 -19.42
CA PRO A 157 5.06 8.35 -18.89
C PRO A 157 5.82 8.06 -17.59
N LEU A 158 5.16 7.39 -16.65
CA LEU A 158 5.69 7.07 -15.33
C LEU A 158 7.12 6.49 -15.35
N PRO A 159 7.45 5.48 -16.16
CA PRO A 159 8.80 4.92 -16.18
C PRO A 159 9.87 5.96 -16.54
N VAL A 160 9.57 6.85 -17.48
CA VAL A 160 10.48 7.91 -17.92
C VAL A 160 10.73 8.94 -16.81
N LEU A 161 9.66 9.36 -16.11
CA LEU A 161 9.77 10.28 -14.98
C LEU A 161 10.65 9.68 -13.87
N PHE A 162 10.44 8.41 -13.53
CA PHE A 162 11.27 7.74 -12.53
C PHE A 162 12.72 7.56 -12.95
N MET A 163 12.98 7.22 -14.22
CA MET A 163 14.34 7.11 -14.75
C MET A 163 15.09 8.44 -14.66
N ILE A 164 14.45 9.54 -15.05
CA ILE A 164 15.02 10.89 -14.98
C ILE A 164 15.28 11.29 -13.52
N ALA A 165 14.28 11.15 -12.65
CA ALA A 165 14.40 11.50 -11.24
C ALA A 165 15.48 10.66 -10.55
N PHE A 166 15.56 9.36 -10.83
CA PHE A 166 16.58 8.45 -10.31
C PHE A 166 17.99 8.87 -10.77
N ALA A 167 18.17 9.17 -12.07
CA ALA A 167 19.45 9.61 -12.59
C ALA A 167 19.91 10.92 -11.92
N ILE A 168 19.01 11.90 -11.78
CA ILE A 168 19.29 13.18 -11.11
C ILE A 168 19.63 12.94 -9.64
N ALA A 169 18.82 12.14 -8.91
CA ALA A 169 19.06 11.82 -7.51
C ALA A 169 20.41 11.12 -7.31
N LEU A 170 20.75 10.18 -8.21
CA LEU A 170 22.01 9.43 -8.14
C LEU A 170 23.22 10.36 -8.30
N VAL A 171 23.21 11.24 -9.30
CA VAL A 171 24.32 12.19 -9.56
C VAL A 171 24.45 13.21 -8.42
N ILE A 172 23.33 13.74 -7.90
CA ILE A 172 23.37 14.76 -6.84
C ILE A 172 23.86 14.16 -5.52
N ASN A 173 23.36 12.96 -5.15
CA ASN A 173 23.68 12.37 -3.86
C ASN A 173 24.99 11.59 -3.86
N TYR A 174 25.43 11.07 -5.00
CA TYR A 174 26.61 10.23 -5.16
C TYR A 174 27.44 10.71 -6.37
N PRO A 175 28.26 11.76 -6.22
CA PRO A 175 29.04 12.31 -7.35
C PRO A 175 30.09 11.33 -7.91
N ASP A 176 30.59 10.41 -7.07
CA ASP A 176 31.57 9.41 -7.48
C ASP A 176 30.90 8.21 -8.15
N LEU A 177 31.42 7.83 -9.35
CA LEU A 177 30.87 6.74 -10.14
C LEU A 177 31.01 5.37 -9.47
N ALA A 178 32.09 5.16 -8.69
CA ALA A 178 32.28 3.91 -7.97
C ALA A 178 31.23 3.75 -6.88
N GLU A 179 30.91 4.85 -6.17
CA GLU A 179 29.85 4.89 -5.17
C GLU A 179 28.46 4.66 -5.80
N GLN A 180 28.17 5.30 -6.94
CA GLN A 180 26.93 5.04 -7.68
C GLN A 180 26.75 3.57 -8.00
N ARG A 181 27.80 2.92 -8.56
CA ARG A 181 27.79 1.49 -8.88
C ARG A 181 27.56 0.63 -7.63
N ARG A 182 28.22 0.97 -6.53
CA ARG A 182 28.05 0.25 -5.26
C ARG A 182 26.61 0.32 -4.76
N ARG A 183 25.97 1.50 -4.83
CA ARG A 183 24.58 1.69 -4.40
C ARG A 183 23.60 0.93 -5.29
N VAL A 184 23.75 0.99 -6.59
CA VAL A 184 22.91 0.23 -7.51
C VAL A 184 23.08 -1.28 -7.27
N ALA A 185 24.31 -1.76 -7.12
CA ALA A 185 24.60 -3.18 -6.85
C ALA A 185 24.01 -3.66 -5.51
N GLN A 186 24.05 -2.83 -4.47
CA GLN A 186 23.50 -3.15 -3.16
C GLN A 186 22.00 -3.43 -3.18
N HIS A 187 21.24 -2.75 -4.05
CA HIS A 187 19.80 -2.90 -4.19
C HIS A 187 19.38 -3.81 -5.36
N ALA A 188 20.34 -4.28 -6.17
CA ALA A 188 20.07 -5.04 -7.38
C ALA A 188 19.27 -6.33 -7.11
N GLY A 189 19.53 -7.02 -5.99
CA GLY A 189 18.78 -8.24 -5.62
C GLY A 189 17.28 -8.00 -5.43
N ASN A 190 16.92 -6.92 -4.76
CA ASN A 190 15.51 -6.55 -4.54
C ASN A 190 14.85 -6.17 -5.88
N VAL A 191 15.52 -5.37 -6.70
CA VAL A 191 15.03 -4.98 -8.03
C VAL A 191 14.83 -6.22 -8.91
N LEU A 192 15.81 -7.12 -8.94
CA LEU A 192 15.76 -8.34 -9.75
C LEU A 192 14.60 -9.24 -9.34
N SER A 193 14.33 -9.39 -8.05
CA SER A 193 13.20 -10.16 -7.53
C SER A 193 11.86 -9.62 -8.04
N VAL A 194 11.65 -8.30 -7.99
CA VAL A 194 10.41 -7.67 -8.47
C VAL A 194 10.30 -7.78 -9.99
N VAL A 195 11.38 -7.50 -10.72
CA VAL A 195 11.39 -7.57 -12.19
C VAL A 195 11.13 -8.99 -12.66
N SER A 196 11.78 -10.00 -12.05
CA SER A 196 11.56 -11.42 -12.40
C SER A 196 10.12 -11.84 -12.19
N LEU A 197 9.48 -11.38 -11.10
CA LEU A 197 8.06 -11.65 -10.84
C LEU A 197 7.17 -11.03 -11.92
N ILE A 198 7.42 -9.79 -12.33
CA ILE A 198 6.66 -9.11 -13.38
C ILE A 198 6.81 -9.85 -14.71
N PHE A 199 8.02 -10.30 -15.07
CA PHE A 199 8.24 -11.09 -16.29
C PHE A 199 7.50 -12.44 -16.24
N ALA A 200 7.60 -13.17 -15.13
CA ALA A 200 6.90 -14.44 -14.95
C ALA A 200 5.37 -14.26 -15.04
N ALA A 201 4.85 -13.23 -14.39
CA ALA A 201 3.44 -12.87 -14.47
C ALA A 201 3.02 -12.47 -15.90
N GLY A 202 3.86 -11.71 -16.62
CA GLY A 202 3.62 -11.35 -18.02
C GLY A 202 3.57 -12.58 -18.94
N ILE A 203 4.45 -13.56 -18.73
CA ILE A 203 4.40 -14.84 -19.47
C ILE A 203 3.08 -15.59 -19.14
N PHE A 204 2.71 -15.68 -17.86
CA PHE A 204 1.50 -16.35 -17.43
C PHE A 204 0.23 -15.71 -18.03
N THR A 205 0.08 -14.39 -17.90
CA THR A 205 -1.06 -13.65 -18.46
C THR A 205 -1.06 -13.70 -19.98
N GLY A 206 0.11 -13.64 -20.62
CA GLY A 206 0.27 -13.76 -22.07
C GLY A 206 -0.18 -15.14 -22.61
N ILE A 207 0.13 -16.22 -21.88
CA ILE A 207 -0.37 -17.58 -22.22
C ILE A 207 -1.88 -17.64 -22.06
N LEU A 208 -2.43 -17.18 -20.95
CA LEU A 208 -3.86 -17.21 -20.68
C LEU A 208 -4.66 -16.43 -21.73
N SER A 209 -4.20 -15.23 -22.08
CA SER A 209 -4.87 -14.39 -23.10
C SER A 209 -4.65 -14.93 -24.51
N GLY A 210 -3.42 -15.30 -24.86
CA GLY A 210 -3.07 -15.78 -26.20
C GLY A 210 -3.69 -17.13 -26.55
N THR A 211 -4.07 -17.95 -25.58
CA THR A 211 -4.78 -19.22 -25.78
C THR A 211 -6.30 -19.10 -25.72
N GLY A 212 -6.86 -17.90 -25.47
CA GLY A 212 -8.29 -17.68 -25.28
C GLY A 212 -8.83 -18.21 -23.97
N MET A 213 -7.98 -18.59 -23.03
CA MET A 213 -8.40 -19.13 -21.72
C MET A 213 -9.12 -18.06 -20.88
N VAL A 214 -8.63 -16.80 -20.88
CA VAL A 214 -9.28 -15.69 -20.16
C VAL A 214 -10.71 -15.49 -20.65
N GLU A 215 -10.92 -15.48 -21.96
CA GLU A 215 -12.26 -15.36 -22.57
C GLU A 215 -13.17 -16.53 -22.23
N ALA A 216 -12.63 -17.76 -22.25
CA ALA A 216 -13.39 -18.96 -21.89
C ALA A 216 -13.81 -18.94 -20.42
N MET A 217 -12.89 -18.56 -19.53
CA MET A 217 -13.16 -18.42 -18.09
C MET A 217 -14.14 -17.28 -17.82
N SER A 218 -14.00 -16.14 -18.52
CA SER A 218 -14.93 -15.01 -18.45
C SER A 218 -16.34 -15.40 -18.88
N ARG A 219 -16.50 -16.11 -20.00
CA ARG A 219 -17.81 -16.64 -20.44
C ARG A 219 -18.42 -17.59 -19.42
N SER A 220 -17.60 -18.45 -18.82
CA SER A 220 -18.07 -19.37 -17.77
C SER A 220 -18.52 -18.61 -16.51
N LEU A 221 -17.78 -17.55 -16.16
CA LEU A 221 -18.14 -16.68 -15.04
C LEU A 221 -19.47 -15.95 -15.30
N LEU A 222 -19.63 -15.38 -16.50
CA LEU A 222 -20.86 -14.69 -16.90
C LEU A 222 -22.08 -15.63 -16.95
N ALA A 223 -21.88 -16.92 -17.25
CA ALA A 223 -22.96 -17.91 -17.22
C ALA A 223 -23.47 -18.19 -15.78
N VAL A 224 -22.66 -17.92 -14.77
CA VAL A 224 -23.02 -18.11 -13.35
C VAL A 224 -23.53 -16.81 -12.71
N ILE A 225 -23.01 -15.65 -13.17
CA ILE A 225 -23.46 -14.35 -12.68
C ILE A 225 -24.83 -14.03 -13.28
N PRO A 226 -25.86 -13.72 -12.47
CA PRO A 226 -27.13 -13.23 -13.00
C PRO A 226 -26.94 -11.98 -13.87
N ASP A 227 -27.62 -11.87 -14.99
CA ASP A 227 -27.54 -10.74 -15.93
C ASP A 227 -27.75 -9.39 -15.22
N ALA A 228 -28.60 -9.36 -14.21
CA ALA A 228 -28.86 -8.18 -13.39
C ALA A 228 -27.64 -7.72 -12.58
N MET A 229 -26.64 -8.57 -12.33
CA MET A 229 -25.43 -8.24 -11.57
C MET A 229 -24.28 -7.79 -12.47
N GLY A 230 -24.28 -8.11 -13.75
CA GLY A 230 -23.23 -7.77 -14.70
C GLY A 230 -22.87 -6.28 -14.73
N PRO A 231 -23.84 -5.36 -14.82
CA PRO A 231 -23.58 -3.92 -14.78
C PRO A 231 -22.90 -3.43 -13.50
N TYR A 232 -22.96 -4.18 -12.40
CA TYR A 232 -22.37 -3.83 -11.11
C TYR A 232 -20.99 -4.43 -10.87
N LEU A 233 -20.36 -5.06 -11.87
CA LEU A 233 -19.09 -5.79 -11.72
C LEU A 233 -17.97 -4.94 -11.15
N ALA A 234 -17.88 -3.65 -11.43
CA ALA A 234 -16.88 -2.79 -10.81
C ALA A 234 -17.08 -2.67 -9.29
N GLY A 235 -18.30 -2.40 -8.84
CA GLY A 235 -18.63 -2.34 -7.40
C GLY A 235 -18.47 -3.70 -6.72
N ILE A 236 -18.88 -4.79 -7.39
CA ILE A 236 -18.69 -6.17 -6.92
C ILE A 236 -17.20 -6.47 -6.76
N THR A 237 -16.38 -6.14 -7.77
CA THR A 237 -14.92 -6.34 -7.71
C THR A 237 -14.30 -5.56 -6.56
N ALA A 238 -14.72 -4.32 -6.32
CA ALA A 238 -14.24 -3.54 -5.20
C ALA A 238 -14.58 -4.20 -3.85
N LEU A 239 -15.79 -4.73 -3.67
CA LEU A 239 -16.19 -5.43 -2.44
C LEU A 239 -15.51 -6.79 -2.30
N VAL A 240 -15.45 -7.56 -3.37
CA VAL A 240 -14.84 -8.91 -3.38
C VAL A 240 -13.32 -8.83 -3.23
N SER A 241 -12.69 -7.73 -3.63
CA SER A 241 -11.26 -7.53 -3.41
C SER A 241 -10.87 -7.62 -1.93
N LEU A 242 -11.74 -7.24 -0.99
CA LEU A 242 -11.47 -7.31 0.45
C LEU A 242 -11.23 -8.77 0.90
N PRO A 243 -12.19 -9.71 0.77
CA PRO A 243 -11.97 -11.10 1.17
C PRO A 243 -10.95 -11.81 0.27
N PHE A 244 -10.93 -11.54 -1.03
CA PHE A 244 -10.02 -12.25 -1.92
C PHE A 244 -8.56 -11.92 -1.61
N THR A 245 -8.20 -10.66 -1.49
CA THR A 245 -6.82 -10.27 -1.13
C THR A 245 -6.46 -10.61 0.32
N PHE A 246 -7.43 -10.92 1.17
CA PHE A 246 -7.18 -11.45 2.50
C PHE A 246 -6.81 -12.95 2.48
N PHE A 247 -7.54 -13.76 1.69
CA PHE A 247 -7.35 -15.21 1.66
C PHE A 247 -6.37 -15.70 0.59
N MET A 248 -6.05 -14.88 -0.41
CA MET A 248 -5.07 -15.18 -1.45
C MET A 248 -4.01 -14.08 -1.55
N SER A 249 -2.89 -14.41 -2.19
CA SER A 249 -1.84 -13.42 -2.43
C SER A 249 -2.28 -12.35 -3.45
N ASN A 250 -1.67 -11.17 -3.40
CA ASN A 250 -1.87 -10.16 -4.43
C ASN A 250 -1.56 -10.69 -5.83
N ASP A 251 -0.54 -11.55 -5.97
CA ASP A 251 -0.18 -12.13 -7.27
C ASP A 251 -1.30 -13.00 -7.82
N ALA A 252 -1.87 -13.88 -7.00
CA ALA A 252 -2.98 -14.73 -7.40
C ALA A 252 -4.24 -13.92 -7.76
N PHE A 253 -4.52 -12.86 -7.01
CA PHE A 253 -5.67 -11.99 -7.28
C PHE A 253 -5.48 -11.16 -8.55
N TYR A 254 -4.36 -10.42 -8.66
CA TYR A 254 -4.16 -9.50 -9.78
C TYR A 254 -3.87 -10.22 -11.10
N PHE A 255 -3.09 -11.30 -11.10
CA PHE A 255 -2.76 -12.02 -12.33
C PHE A 255 -3.72 -13.16 -12.66
N GLY A 256 -4.39 -13.74 -11.66
CA GLY A 256 -5.31 -14.86 -11.88
C GLY A 256 -6.79 -14.46 -11.98
N VAL A 257 -7.27 -13.60 -11.09
CA VAL A 257 -8.71 -13.29 -10.97
C VAL A 257 -9.09 -12.02 -11.72
N LEU A 258 -8.32 -10.94 -11.54
CA LEU A 258 -8.66 -9.62 -12.07
C LEU A 258 -8.81 -9.60 -13.61
N PRO A 259 -7.97 -10.25 -14.43
CA PRO A 259 -8.15 -10.25 -15.88
C PRO A 259 -9.49 -10.88 -16.31
N ILE A 260 -9.92 -11.93 -15.62
CA ILE A 260 -11.20 -12.61 -15.91
C ILE A 260 -12.39 -11.70 -15.59
N LEU A 261 -12.34 -11.03 -14.43
CA LEU A 261 -13.37 -10.07 -14.03
C LEU A 261 -13.39 -8.86 -14.96
N SER A 262 -12.22 -8.40 -15.40
CA SER A 262 -12.08 -7.27 -16.32
C SER A 262 -12.65 -7.58 -17.69
N GLU A 263 -12.35 -8.77 -18.23
CA GLU A 263 -12.89 -9.24 -19.51
C GLU A 263 -14.42 -9.37 -19.44
N ALA A 264 -14.95 -9.96 -18.37
CA ALA A 264 -16.40 -10.05 -18.14
C ALA A 264 -17.06 -8.66 -18.05
N ALA A 265 -16.41 -7.69 -17.44
CA ALA A 265 -16.94 -6.35 -17.23
C ALA A 265 -16.99 -5.49 -18.51
N GLN A 266 -16.12 -5.78 -19.49
CA GLN A 266 -16.12 -5.07 -20.79
C GLN A 266 -17.44 -5.22 -21.52
N GLY A 267 -18.10 -6.41 -21.42
CA GLY A 267 -19.44 -6.62 -21.98
C GLY A 267 -20.52 -5.69 -21.42
N TYR A 268 -20.25 -5.04 -20.30
CA TYR A 268 -21.13 -4.06 -19.65
C TYR A 268 -20.58 -2.64 -19.73
N GLY A 269 -19.63 -2.36 -20.63
CA GLY A 269 -19.06 -1.04 -20.85
C GLY A 269 -18.18 -0.53 -19.71
N ILE A 270 -17.63 -1.41 -18.87
CA ILE A 270 -16.68 -1.10 -17.81
C ILE A 270 -15.27 -1.35 -18.33
N SER A 271 -14.44 -0.32 -18.32
CA SER A 271 -13.08 -0.39 -18.87
C SER A 271 -12.09 -1.14 -17.95
N PRO A 272 -10.98 -1.69 -18.49
CA PRO A 272 -9.93 -2.32 -17.69
C PRO A 272 -9.33 -1.38 -16.62
N VAL A 273 -9.19 -0.08 -16.91
CA VAL A 273 -8.69 0.91 -15.95
C VAL A 273 -9.66 1.08 -14.77
N GLU A 274 -10.96 1.11 -15.03
CA GLU A 274 -11.98 1.18 -13.96
C GLU A 274 -11.98 -0.08 -13.10
N MET A 275 -11.79 -1.26 -13.72
CA MET A 275 -11.64 -2.52 -12.99
C MET A 275 -10.37 -2.56 -12.15
N ALA A 276 -9.25 -2.03 -12.67
CA ALA A 276 -8.03 -1.87 -11.91
C ALA A 276 -8.24 -1.00 -10.66
N ARG A 277 -8.88 0.17 -10.81
CA ARG A 277 -9.19 1.07 -9.69
C ARG A 277 -10.10 0.40 -8.65
N ALA A 278 -11.13 -0.30 -9.11
CA ALA A 278 -12.04 -1.03 -8.23
C ALA A 278 -11.32 -2.11 -7.41
N SER A 279 -10.42 -2.86 -8.03
CA SER A 279 -9.68 -3.96 -7.39
C SER A 279 -8.74 -3.51 -6.26
N LEU A 280 -8.33 -2.24 -6.27
CA LEU A 280 -7.41 -1.68 -5.28
C LEU A 280 -8.07 -1.29 -3.95
N ILE A 281 -9.40 -1.22 -3.90
CA ILE A 281 -10.15 -0.79 -2.70
C ILE A 281 -9.89 -1.71 -1.49
N GLY A 282 -9.65 -2.99 -1.71
CA GLY A 282 -9.41 -3.98 -0.65
C GLY A 282 -8.04 -3.93 0.01
N GLN A 283 -7.10 -3.09 -0.44
CA GLN A 283 -5.71 -3.13 0.02
C GLN A 283 -5.48 -2.88 1.52
N PRO A 284 -6.23 -2.01 2.23
CA PRO A 284 -6.11 -1.94 3.68
C PRO A 284 -6.44 -3.26 4.40
N VAL A 285 -7.37 -4.07 3.87
CA VAL A 285 -7.69 -5.40 4.42
C VAL A 285 -6.64 -6.43 4.02
N HIS A 286 -6.07 -6.33 2.82
CA HIS A 286 -4.99 -7.23 2.36
C HIS A 286 -3.81 -7.27 3.34
N LEU A 287 -3.41 -6.13 3.91
CA LEU A 287 -2.29 -6.08 4.86
C LEU A 287 -2.55 -6.86 6.17
N LEU A 288 -3.79 -7.27 6.45
CA LEU A 288 -4.11 -8.18 7.55
C LEU A 288 -4.02 -9.66 7.16
N SER A 289 -3.79 -9.96 5.87
CA SER A 289 -3.67 -11.34 5.40
C SER A 289 -2.51 -12.07 6.07
N PRO A 290 -2.69 -13.33 6.45
CA PRO A 290 -1.59 -14.17 6.92
C PRO A 290 -0.53 -14.46 5.84
N LEU A 291 -0.77 -14.06 4.61
CA LEU A 291 0.15 -14.20 3.48
C LEU A 291 1.08 -12.98 3.29
N VAL A 292 0.94 -11.95 4.13
CA VAL A 292 1.74 -10.72 4.05
C VAL A 292 2.87 -10.74 5.09
N PRO A 293 4.13 -10.94 4.67
CA PRO A 293 5.26 -11.07 5.59
C PRO A 293 5.51 -9.81 6.44
N SER A 294 5.30 -8.62 5.88
CA SER A 294 5.53 -7.36 6.60
C SER A 294 4.62 -7.20 7.82
N THR A 295 3.43 -7.80 7.83
CA THR A 295 2.55 -7.76 8.99
C THR A 295 3.08 -8.59 10.16
N TYR A 296 3.73 -9.73 9.88
CA TYR A 296 4.43 -10.49 10.92
C TYR A 296 5.60 -9.70 11.51
N LEU A 297 6.32 -8.96 10.68
CA LEU A 297 7.36 -8.05 11.16
C LEU A 297 6.77 -6.97 12.09
N LEU A 298 5.66 -6.35 11.69
CA LEU A 298 4.96 -5.33 12.49
C LEU A 298 4.59 -5.85 13.89
N VAL A 299 3.90 -6.99 13.94
CA VAL A 299 3.42 -7.56 15.21
C VAL A 299 4.57 -8.10 16.06
N GLY A 300 5.58 -8.71 15.44
CA GLY A 300 6.79 -9.18 16.10
C GLY A 300 7.57 -8.04 16.77
N LEU A 301 7.81 -6.95 16.04
CA LEU A 301 8.47 -5.76 16.57
C LEU A 301 7.67 -5.09 17.70
N ALA A 302 6.36 -5.04 17.57
CA ALA A 302 5.48 -4.44 18.57
C ALA A 302 5.27 -5.32 19.81
N GLY A 303 5.57 -6.62 19.71
CA GLY A 303 5.34 -7.61 20.77
C GLY A 303 3.86 -7.87 21.01
N VAL A 304 3.06 -7.91 19.95
CA VAL A 304 1.62 -8.23 20.00
C VAL A 304 1.34 -9.53 19.24
N ASP A 305 0.28 -10.25 19.66
CA ASP A 305 -0.15 -11.45 18.96
C ASP A 305 -0.77 -11.11 17.59
N PHE A 306 -0.47 -11.94 16.57
CA PHE A 306 -0.97 -11.74 15.22
C PHE A 306 -2.50 -11.84 15.12
N GLY A 307 -3.10 -12.82 15.78
CA GLY A 307 -4.54 -13.01 15.79
C GLY A 307 -5.28 -11.86 16.51
N ASP A 308 -4.71 -11.35 17.61
CA ASP A 308 -5.24 -10.18 18.31
C ASP A 308 -5.14 -8.92 17.44
N HIS A 309 -4.02 -8.74 16.72
CA HIS A 309 -3.88 -7.66 15.76
C HIS A 309 -4.93 -7.75 14.65
N GLN A 310 -5.14 -8.94 14.06
CA GLN A 310 -6.18 -9.15 13.05
C GLN A 310 -7.57 -8.82 13.58
N ARG A 311 -7.96 -9.39 14.71
CA ARG A 311 -9.28 -9.15 15.35
C ARG A 311 -9.52 -7.68 15.67
N TYR A 312 -8.47 -7.01 16.16
CA TYR A 312 -8.57 -5.59 16.48
C TYR A 312 -8.70 -4.72 15.24
N SER A 313 -7.89 -5.00 14.22
CA SER A 313 -7.70 -4.13 13.06
C SER A 313 -8.71 -4.37 11.94
N LEU A 314 -9.26 -5.58 11.80
CA LEU A 314 -10.14 -5.96 10.68
C LEU A 314 -11.35 -5.02 10.53
N LYS A 315 -12.02 -4.67 11.61
CA LYS A 315 -13.16 -3.75 11.59
C LYS A 315 -12.79 -2.35 11.08
N TRP A 316 -11.60 -1.87 11.45
CA TRP A 316 -11.11 -0.56 11.04
C TRP A 316 -10.61 -0.56 9.60
N ALA A 317 -9.95 -1.64 9.18
CA ALA A 317 -9.54 -1.84 7.79
C ALA A 317 -10.77 -1.92 6.86
N THR A 318 -11.78 -2.70 7.24
CA THR A 318 -13.04 -2.77 6.49
C THR A 318 -13.74 -1.41 6.42
N MET A 319 -13.78 -0.67 7.53
CA MET A 319 -14.34 0.68 7.54
C MET A 319 -13.61 1.62 6.58
N VAL A 320 -12.26 1.61 6.58
CA VAL A 320 -11.47 2.43 5.65
C VAL A 320 -11.73 2.02 4.20
N CYS A 321 -11.80 0.72 3.90
CA CYS A 321 -12.15 0.24 2.56
C CYS A 321 -13.54 0.71 2.12
N LEU A 322 -14.53 0.67 3.00
CA LEU A 322 -15.90 1.17 2.69
C LEU A 322 -15.93 2.68 2.48
N VAL A 323 -15.16 3.45 3.25
CA VAL A 323 -14.98 4.88 3.02
C VAL A 323 -14.31 5.14 1.67
N MET A 324 -13.29 4.36 1.32
CA MET A 324 -12.63 4.45 0.02
C MET A 324 -13.59 4.10 -1.12
N LEU A 325 -14.40 3.05 -0.96
CA LEU A 325 -15.41 2.66 -1.95
C LEU A 325 -16.45 3.78 -2.16
N ALA A 326 -16.97 4.34 -1.06
CA ALA A 326 -17.93 5.45 -1.14
C ALA A 326 -17.32 6.67 -1.82
N ALA A 327 -16.08 7.02 -1.50
CA ALA A 327 -15.36 8.11 -2.14
C ALA A 327 -15.10 7.83 -3.62
N ALA A 328 -14.68 6.61 -3.98
CA ALA A 328 -14.43 6.20 -5.36
C ALA A 328 -15.69 6.32 -6.23
N LEU A 329 -16.84 5.90 -5.71
CA LEU A 329 -18.14 6.05 -6.39
C LEU A 329 -18.55 7.54 -6.48
N ALA A 330 -18.36 8.32 -5.42
CA ALA A 330 -18.70 9.74 -5.39
C ALA A 330 -17.85 10.55 -6.38
N PHE A 331 -16.59 10.21 -6.56
CA PHE A 331 -15.69 10.85 -7.54
C PHE A 331 -15.76 10.22 -8.93
N GLY A 332 -16.58 9.17 -9.14
CA GLY A 332 -16.77 8.57 -10.45
C GLY A 332 -15.54 7.82 -10.98
N LEU A 333 -14.75 7.20 -10.10
CA LEU A 333 -13.55 6.44 -10.49
C LEU A 333 -13.88 5.21 -11.33
N PHE A 334 -15.04 4.65 -11.08
CA PHE A 334 -15.67 3.58 -11.85
C PHE A 334 -17.19 3.70 -11.70
N PRO A 335 -17.97 3.22 -12.67
CA PRO A 335 -19.42 3.33 -12.63
C PRO A 335 -20.03 2.43 -11.55
N LEU A 336 -21.06 2.93 -10.86
CA LEU A 336 -21.88 2.07 -10.01
C LEU A 336 -22.65 1.04 -10.87
N VAL A 337 -23.13 1.49 -12.03
CA VAL A 337 -23.85 0.68 -13.01
C VAL A 337 -23.17 0.85 -14.36
N GLY A 338 -22.65 -0.23 -14.92
CA GLY A 338 -22.09 -0.26 -16.27
C GLY A 338 -23.17 0.08 -17.32
N ARG A 339 -22.75 0.69 -18.39
CA ARG A 339 -23.63 1.01 -19.51
C ARG A 339 -23.57 -0.13 -20.52
N ILE A 340 -24.68 -0.84 -20.71
CA ILE A 340 -24.84 -1.74 -21.85
C ILE A 340 -24.93 -0.85 -23.08
N GLY A 341 -23.89 -0.89 -23.95
CA GLY A 341 -23.88 -0.20 -25.23
C GLY A 341 -24.87 -0.80 -26.22
#